data_94c42aa704a4be9e45ee17bcdce4d631
#
_entry.id   94c42aa704a4be9e45ee17bcdce4d631
#
_cell.length_a   1.000
_cell.length_b   1.000
_cell.length_c   1.000
_cell.angle_alpha   90.00
_cell.angle_beta   90.00
_cell.angle_gamma   90.00
#
_symmetry.space_group_name_H-M   'P 1'
#
loop_
_entity.id
_entity.type
_entity.pdbx_description
1 polymer ?
#
loop_
_entity_poly.entity_id
_entity_poly.type
_entity_poly.pdbx_seq_one_letter_code
_entity_poly.pdbx_strand_id
1 'polypeptide(L)'
;MRVKKFLWLITVVSTGVNSPLSAAESTDDNGETMVVESTAEQVLKQQPGVSIITRDDIQKNPPVNDLADIIRKMPGVNLTGNSASGTRGNNRQIDIRGMGPENTLVLIDGVPVTSRNSVRYSWRGERDTRGDTNWVPPEMVERIEVIRGPAAARYGSGAAGGVVNIITKRPTNDWHGSLSLYTNQPESSKEGDTRRGNFSLSGPLAGDTLTMRLYGNLNRTDADSWDINSSAGTKNAAGREGVTNKDINSVFSWKMTPQQILDFEAGYSQQGNIYAGDTQNSTSNAVTKSLAQSGRETNRLYRQNYGLTHNGIWDWGQSRLGFYYEKTDNTRMNEGLSGGGEGRITNDQTFTTNRLTSYRTSGEVNVPVIWLFEQTLTVGAEWNRDELNDPSSTSLTVKDSNIAGISGSAANRSSKNKSEISALYVEDNIEPMAGTNIIPGLRFDYLSESGSNFSPSLNLSQELGEYVKVKAGIARAFKAPNLYQTSEGYLLYSKGNGCPKDITS
;
A
#
# COMPACT_ATOMS: atom_id res chain seq x y z
N MET A 1 4.57 -29.75 -7.01
CA MET A 1 3.43 -29.50 -6.10
C MET A 1 2.31 -28.85 -6.91
N ARG A 2 1.15 -29.52 -7.09
CA ARG A 2 0.06 -28.98 -7.92
C ARG A 2 -0.60 -27.83 -7.17
N VAL A 3 -0.42 -26.60 -7.65
CA VAL A 3 -1.11 -25.42 -7.15
C VAL A 3 -2.59 -25.57 -7.50
N LYS A 4 -3.44 -25.79 -6.50
CA LYS A 4 -4.90 -25.75 -6.68
C LYS A 4 -5.31 -24.33 -7.04
N LYS A 5 -5.86 -24.16 -8.22
CA LYS A 5 -6.48 -22.92 -8.67
C LYS A 5 -7.72 -22.67 -7.81
N PHE A 6 -7.64 -21.71 -6.89
CA PHE A 6 -8.83 -21.23 -6.18
C PHE A 6 -9.56 -20.23 -7.08
N LEU A 7 -10.72 -20.66 -7.52
CA LEU A 7 -11.68 -19.81 -8.22
C LEU A 7 -12.61 -19.21 -7.15
N TRP A 8 -12.47 -17.91 -6.85
CA TRP A 8 -13.41 -17.19 -6.01
C TRP A 8 -14.36 -16.38 -6.89
N LEU A 9 -15.60 -16.79 -6.92
CA LEU A 9 -16.68 -16.03 -7.53
C LEU A 9 -17.22 -15.09 -6.46
N ILE A 10 -16.93 -13.78 -6.56
CA ILE A 10 -17.50 -12.79 -5.68
C ILE A 10 -18.65 -12.12 -6.43
N THR A 11 -19.87 -12.52 -6.13
CA THR A 11 -21.08 -11.85 -6.61
C THR A 11 -21.53 -10.88 -5.53
N VAL A 12 -21.54 -9.59 -5.82
CA VAL A 12 -22.09 -8.57 -4.93
C VAL A 12 -23.28 -7.95 -5.63
N VAL A 13 -24.47 -8.24 -5.12
CA VAL A 13 -25.71 -7.55 -5.48
C VAL A 13 -26.07 -6.64 -4.32
N SER A 14 -26.11 -5.34 -4.52
CA SER A 14 -26.62 -4.41 -3.51
C SER A 14 -27.61 -3.43 -4.14
N THR A 15 -28.76 -3.33 -3.53
CA THR A 15 -29.74 -2.29 -3.80
C THR A 15 -29.52 -1.16 -2.78
N GLY A 16 -29.00 -0.03 -3.22
CA GLY A 16 -28.84 1.15 -2.39
C GLY A 16 -29.88 2.20 -2.78
N VAL A 17 -30.61 2.70 -1.82
CA VAL A 17 -31.42 3.92 -1.99
C VAL A 17 -30.43 5.09 -1.87
N ASN A 18 -30.10 5.71 -2.98
CA ASN A 18 -29.31 6.94 -2.96
C ASN A 18 -30.24 8.11 -2.72
N SER A 19 -29.98 8.87 -1.66
CA SER A 19 -30.34 10.30 -1.67
C SER A 19 -29.66 10.94 -2.88
N PRO A 20 -30.29 11.92 -3.54
CA PRO A 20 -29.64 12.59 -4.66
C PRO A 20 -28.41 13.32 -4.09
N LEU A 21 -27.25 12.64 -4.09
CA LEU A 21 -26.01 13.36 -4.20
C LEU A 21 -26.05 13.87 -5.64
N SER A 22 -26.51 15.11 -5.78
CA SER A 22 -26.08 15.95 -6.86
C SER A 22 -24.60 15.59 -7.08
N ALA A 23 -24.26 15.08 -8.26
CA ALA A 23 -22.91 15.22 -8.72
C ALA A 23 -22.66 16.72 -8.64
N ALA A 24 -22.10 17.17 -7.53
CA ALA A 24 -21.39 18.40 -7.52
C ALA A 24 -20.25 18.10 -8.51
N GLU A 25 -20.45 18.49 -9.76
CA GLU A 25 -19.36 19.09 -10.48
C GLU A 25 -18.76 20.07 -9.48
N SER A 26 -17.74 19.63 -8.78
CA SER A 26 -16.81 20.56 -8.21
C SER A 26 -16.12 21.19 -9.41
N THR A 27 -16.75 22.21 -9.96
CA THR A 27 -16.05 23.30 -10.63
C THR A 27 -15.17 23.91 -9.54
N ASP A 28 -14.10 23.21 -9.22
CA ASP A 28 -12.97 23.80 -8.54
C ASP A 28 -12.34 24.73 -9.56
N ASP A 29 -12.57 26.01 -9.39
CA ASP A 29 -12.06 27.14 -10.17
C ASP A 29 -10.53 27.29 -10.02
N ASN A 30 -9.87 26.22 -9.62
CA ASN A 30 -8.42 26.10 -9.43
C ASN A 30 -7.87 25.15 -10.49
N GLY A 31 -7.38 25.75 -11.55
CA GLY A 31 -6.56 25.21 -12.63
C GLY A 31 -6.51 23.69 -12.78
N GLU A 32 -7.41 23.14 -13.60
CA GLU A 32 -7.54 21.71 -13.84
C GLU A 32 -6.24 21.08 -14.30
N THR A 33 -5.63 20.31 -13.45
CA THR A 33 -4.55 19.42 -13.86
C THR A 33 -5.20 18.20 -14.53
N MET A 34 -4.98 18.05 -15.82
CA MET A 34 -5.54 16.95 -16.60
C MET A 34 -5.01 15.60 -16.08
N VAL A 35 -5.90 14.76 -15.59
CA VAL A 35 -5.61 13.36 -15.30
C VAL A 35 -6.41 12.51 -16.26
N VAL A 36 -5.72 11.70 -17.05
CA VAL A 36 -6.39 10.75 -17.93
C VAL A 36 -6.86 9.55 -17.11
N GLU A 37 -8.15 9.37 -17.06
CA GLU A 37 -8.81 8.25 -16.42
C GLU A 37 -9.84 7.66 -17.36
N SER A 38 -9.89 6.34 -17.50
CA SER A 38 -10.85 5.72 -18.41
C SER A 38 -12.29 5.91 -17.93
N THR A 39 -13.23 6.01 -18.85
CA THR A 39 -14.67 6.08 -18.49
C THR A 39 -15.11 4.82 -17.74
N ALA A 40 -14.55 3.66 -18.07
CA ALA A 40 -14.77 2.42 -17.34
C ALA A 40 -14.33 2.56 -15.88
N GLU A 41 -13.16 3.10 -15.63
CA GLU A 41 -12.65 3.31 -14.26
C GLU A 41 -13.51 4.31 -13.48
N GLN A 42 -13.93 5.40 -14.10
CA GLN A 42 -14.84 6.38 -13.50
C GLN A 42 -16.16 5.72 -13.06
N VAL A 43 -16.76 4.91 -13.93
CA VAL A 43 -18.00 4.19 -13.59
C VAL A 43 -17.76 3.14 -12.51
N LEU A 44 -16.64 2.43 -12.54
CA LEU A 44 -16.28 1.45 -11.52
C LEU A 44 -16.08 2.10 -10.14
N LYS A 45 -15.49 3.28 -10.08
CA LYS A 45 -15.33 4.05 -8.83
C LYS A 45 -16.65 4.51 -8.23
N GLN A 46 -17.70 4.61 -9.01
CA GLN A 46 -19.05 4.92 -8.53
C GLN A 46 -19.82 3.70 -8.02
N GLN A 47 -19.24 2.50 -8.08
CA GLN A 47 -19.92 1.27 -7.69
C GLN A 47 -20.06 1.10 -6.15
N PRO A 48 -21.04 0.29 -5.66
CA PRO A 48 -21.27 0.08 -4.22
C PRO A 48 -20.10 -0.55 -3.51
N GLY A 49 -19.08 -0.98 -4.02
CA GLY A 49 -17.86 -1.46 -3.36
C GLY A 49 -16.83 -0.38 -3.11
N VAL A 50 -17.08 0.85 -3.54
CA VAL A 50 -16.12 1.96 -3.45
C VAL A 50 -16.56 2.96 -2.38
N SER A 51 -15.63 3.35 -1.53
CA SER A 51 -15.80 4.43 -0.55
C SER A 51 -14.75 5.49 -0.82
N ILE A 52 -15.15 6.74 -0.73
CA ILE A 52 -14.25 7.88 -0.86
C ILE A 52 -14.16 8.56 0.48
N ILE A 53 -12.94 8.78 0.96
CA ILE A 53 -12.62 9.61 2.13
C ILE A 53 -12.13 10.93 1.56
N THR A 54 -12.90 11.98 1.79
CA THR A 54 -12.61 13.31 1.26
C THR A 54 -11.58 14.03 2.13
N ARG A 55 -11.03 15.11 1.60
CA ARG A 55 -10.17 16.03 2.35
C ARG A 55 -10.87 16.55 3.61
N ASP A 56 -12.16 16.88 3.52
CA ASP A 56 -12.94 17.35 4.65
C ASP A 56 -13.08 16.29 5.75
N ASP A 57 -13.26 15.03 5.38
CA ASP A 57 -13.29 13.92 6.34
C ASP A 57 -11.96 13.78 7.09
N ILE A 58 -10.84 13.96 6.38
CA ILE A 58 -9.50 13.92 6.98
C ILE A 58 -9.30 15.12 7.91
N GLN A 59 -9.74 16.31 7.53
CA GLN A 59 -9.63 17.51 8.36
C GLN A 59 -10.49 17.45 9.63
N LYS A 60 -11.69 16.88 9.52
CA LYS A 60 -12.60 16.69 10.68
C LYS A 60 -12.08 15.64 11.65
N ASN A 61 -11.38 14.63 11.15
CA ASN A 61 -10.85 13.52 11.95
C ASN A 61 -9.37 13.26 11.58
N PRO A 62 -8.47 14.16 11.90
CA PRO A 62 -7.06 14.02 11.50
C PRO A 62 -6.47 12.75 12.11
N PRO A 63 -5.84 11.87 11.30
CA PRO A 63 -5.20 10.67 11.82
C PRO A 63 -4.00 11.01 12.68
N VAL A 64 -3.86 10.29 13.79
CA VAL A 64 -2.78 10.50 14.76
C VAL A 64 -1.45 9.97 14.22
N ASN A 65 -1.45 8.72 13.78
CA ASN A 65 -0.23 8.04 13.35
C ASN A 65 -0.04 8.05 11.82
N ASP A 66 -1.04 7.52 11.12
CA ASP A 66 -1.02 7.37 9.67
C ASP A 66 -2.45 7.29 9.10
N LEU A 67 -2.55 7.28 7.78
CA LEU A 67 -3.84 7.22 7.08
C LEU A 67 -4.64 5.94 7.38
N ALA A 68 -4.00 4.87 7.87
CA ALA A 68 -4.69 3.66 8.26
C ALA A 68 -5.72 3.92 9.38
N ASP A 69 -5.51 4.94 10.21
CA ASP A 69 -6.45 5.31 11.29
C ASP A 69 -7.81 5.75 10.76
N ILE A 70 -7.86 6.41 9.61
CA ILE A 70 -9.11 6.83 8.99
C ILE A 70 -9.64 5.77 8.01
N ILE A 71 -8.77 5.11 7.27
CA ILE A 71 -9.13 4.08 6.28
C ILE A 71 -9.85 2.90 6.96
N ARG A 72 -9.40 2.48 8.13
CA ARG A 72 -10.01 1.38 8.90
C ARG A 72 -11.46 1.62 9.34
N LYS A 73 -11.92 2.88 9.31
CA LYS A 73 -13.31 3.23 9.64
C LYS A 73 -14.26 2.89 8.49
N MET A 74 -13.75 2.58 7.30
CA MET A 74 -14.58 2.22 6.16
C MET A 74 -15.17 0.81 6.32
N PRO A 75 -16.39 0.57 5.86
CA PRO A 75 -17.03 -0.74 5.97
C PRO A 75 -16.18 -1.85 5.34
N GLY A 76 -16.00 -2.96 6.07
CA GLY A 76 -15.25 -4.12 5.61
C GLY A 76 -13.73 -3.92 5.55
N VAL A 77 -13.22 -2.88 6.20
CA VAL A 77 -11.79 -2.62 6.31
C VAL A 77 -11.35 -2.89 7.75
N ASN A 78 -10.33 -3.71 7.89
CA ASN A 78 -9.69 -4.03 9.15
C ASN A 78 -8.25 -3.51 9.15
N LEU A 79 -7.72 -3.33 10.34
CA LEU A 79 -6.31 -3.04 10.55
C LEU A 79 -5.68 -4.24 11.25
N THR A 80 -4.72 -4.90 10.61
CA THR A 80 -3.99 -6.01 11.23
C THR A 80 -2.99 -5.49 12.26
N GLY A 81 -2.52 -6.37 13.12
CA GLY A 81 -1.48 -6.03 14.09
C GLY A 81 -1.97 -5.23 15.28
N ASN A 82 -3.26 -5.22 15.52
CA ASN A 82 -3.90 -4.62 16.68
C ASN A 82 -3.50 -3.21 17.07
N SER A 83 -4.36 -2.30 16.72
CA SER A 83 -4.68 -1.11 17.53
C SER A 83 -3.51 -0.46 18.28
N ALA A 84 -3.60 -0.34 19.56
CA ALA A 84 -2.71 0.45 20.41
C ALA A 84 -1.39 -0.26 20.74
N SER A 85 -1.37 -1.57 20.78
CA SER A 85 -0.16 -2.36 21.02
C SER A 85 0.18 -3.17 19.78
N GLY A 86 0.88 -2.56 18.83
CA GLY A 86 1.39 -3.26 17.65
C GLY A 86 2.45 -4.29 18.03
N THR A 87 2.65 -5.28 17.17
CA THR A 87 3.87 -6.06 17.18
C THR A 87 5.06 -5.17 16.83
N ARG A 88 6.27 -5.64 17.09
CA ARG A 88 7.50 -4.95 16.70
C ARG A 88 7.44 -4.48 15.25
N GLY A 89 7.91 -3.29 14.98
CA GLY A 89 7.82 -2.64 13.67
C GLY A 89 6.49 -1.93 13.44
N ASN A 90 5.67 -1.83 14.49
CA ASN A 90 4.38 -1.13 14.46
C ASN A 90 3.49 -1.65 13.32
N ASN A 91 3.34 -2.98 13.26
CA ASN A 91 2.58 -3.67 12.23
C ASN A 91 1.12 -3.18 12.19
N ARG A 92 0.79 -2.39 11.16
CA ARG A 92 -0.50 -1.74 10.97
C ARG A 92 -0.86 -1.75 9.51
N GLN A 93 -1.17 -2.92 8.99
CA GLN A 93 -1.50 -3.09 7.58
C GLN A 93 -3.01 -3.16 7.38
N ILE A 94 -3.47 -2.53 6.31
CA ILE A 94 -4.87 -2.57 5.90
C ILE A 94 -5.20 -3.96 5.34
N ASP A 95 -6.27 -4.54 5.87
CA ASP A 95 -6.89 -5.77 5.40
C ASP A 95 -8.34 -5.50 4.99
N ILE A 96 -8.66 -5.73 3.74
CA ILE A 96 -10.01 -5.55 3.21
C ILE A 96 -10.72 -6.90 3.15
N ARG A 97 -11.90 -6.98 3.80
CA ARG A 97 -12.79 -8.15 3.84
C ARG A 97 -12.18 -9.40 4.47
N GLY A 98 -11.16 -9.27 5.32
CA GLY A 98 -10.51 -10.42 5.95
C GLY A 98 -9.69 -11.28 4.98
N MET A 99 -9.37 -10.75 3.80
CA MET A 99 -8.57 -11.47 2.80
C MET A 99 -7.07 -11.48 3.13
N GLY A 100 -6.68 -10.76 4.16
CA GLY A 100 -5.29 -10.53 4.55
C GLY A 100 -4.64 -9.35 3.85
N PRO A 101 -3.70 -8.66 4.52
CA PRO A 101 -3.08 -7.44 4.00
C PRO A 101 -2.30 -7.65 2.69
N GLU A 102 -1.81 -8.86 2.44
CA GLU A 102 -1.13 -9.21 1.19
C GLU A 102 -2.06 -9.17 -0.04
N ASN A 103 -3.37 -9.21 0.17
CA ASN A 103 -4.39 -9.10 -0.86
C ASN A 103 -5.02 -7.71 -0.94
N THR A 104 -4.48 -6.73 -0.22
CA THR A 104 -4.84 -5.32 -0.32
C THR A 104 -3.73 -4.57 -1.02
N LEU A 105 -4.03 -4.00 -2.18
CA LEU A 105 -3.09 -3.18 -2.94
C LEU A 105 -3.18 -1.73 -2.47
N VAL A 106 -2.04 -1.10 -2.19
CA VAL A 106 -1.96 0.32 -1.85
C VAL A 106 -1.32 1.09 -3.01
N LEU A 107 -1.98 2.13 -3.45
CA LEU A 107 -1.52 3.01 -4.52
C LEU A 107 -1.34 4.43 -3.99
N ILE A 108 -0.39 5.17 -4.56
CA ILE A 108 -0.29 6.62 -4.44
C ILE A 108 -0.40 7.17 -5.86
N ASP A 109 -1.38 8.02 -6.11
CA ASP A 109 -1.69 8.60 -7.44
C ASP A 109 -1.80 7.53 -8.55
N GLY A 110 -2.38 6.37 -8.21
CA GLY A 110 -2.55 5.23 -9.13
C GLY A 110 -1.32 4.33 -9.28
N VAL A 111 -0.19 4.66 -8.64
CA VAL A 111 1.05 3.87 -8.71
C VAL A 111 1.17 2.97 -7.49
N PRO A 112 1.30 1.64 -7.65
CA PRO A 112 1.48 0.73 -6.54
C PRO A 112 2.73 1.02 -5.71
N VAL A 113 2.56 1.03 -4.38
CA VAL A 113 3.64 1.14 -3.41
C VAL A 113 4.00 -0.26 -2.92
N THR A 114 5.29 -0.58 -2.95
CA THR A 114 5.77 -1.93 -2.66
C THR A 114 6.71 -2.02 -1.47
N SER A 115 6.94 -0.93 -0.76
CA SER A 115 7.94 -0.81 0.32
C SER A 115 7.81 -1.89 1.40
N ARG A 116 6.59 -2.31 1.75
CA ARG A 116 6.34 -3.40 2.71
C ARG A 116 6.94 -4.75 2.26
N ASN A 117 7.16 -4.95 0.96
CA ASN A 117 7.74 -6.18 0.43
C ASN A 117 9.23 -6.32 0.72
N SER A 118 9.88 -5.27 1.26
CA SER A 118 11.26 -5.32 1.78
C SER A 118 11.38 -6.01 3.15
N VAL A 119 10.27 -6.44 3.74
CA VAL A 119 10.20 -7.11 5.05
C VAL A 119 9.77 -8.55 4.86
N ARG A 120 10.50 -9.49 5.47
CA ARG A 120 10.12 -10.91 5.49
C ARG A 120 8.83 -11.16 6.26
N TYR A 121 8.23 -12.33 6.04
CA TYR A 121 7.13 -12.80 6.88
C TYR A 121 7.63 -13.26 8.24
N SER A 122 6.87 -12.98 9.28
CA SER A 122 6.99 -13.63 10.57
C SER A 122 6.35 -15.03 10.51
N TRP A 123 6.55 -15.80 11.57
CA TRP A 123 5.91 -17.12 11.73
C TRP A 123 4.37 -17.06 11.71
N ARG A 124 3.79 -15.89 11.98
CA ARG A 124 2.33 -15.65 11.91
C ARG A 124 1.82 -15.42 10.50
N GLY A 125 2.70 -15.35 9.50
CA GLY A 125 2.34 -15.06 8.13
C GLY A 125 2.10 -13.56 7.84
N GLU A 126 2.41 -12.69 8.77
CA GLU A 126 2.33 -11.23 8.64
C GLU A 126 3.72 -10.63 8.49
N ARG A 127 3.82 -9.43 7.95
CA ARG A 127 5.07 -8.67 7.86
C ARG A 127 5.14 -7.66 8.98
N ASP A 128 6.22 -7.66 9.75
CA ASP A 128 6.45 -6.69 10.82
C ASP A 128 6.84 -5.31 10.25
N THR A 129 5.86 -4.62 9.69
CA THR A 129 6.00 -3.29 9.12
C THR A 129 4.72 -2.49 9.30
N ARG A 130 4.82 -1.16 9.26
CA ARG A 130 3.67 -0.25 9.31
C ARG A 130 2.78 -0.33 8.08
N GLY A 131 3.18 -1.02 7.03
CA GLY A 131 2.50 -1.03 5.74
C GLY A 131 2.82 0.22 4.92
N ASP A 132 2.05 0.45 3.87
CA ASP A 132 2.33 1.46 2.85
C ASP A 132 1.44 2.71 2.95
N THR A 133 0.67 2.88 4.05
CA THR A 133 -0.24 4.01 4.27
C THR A 133 0.41 5.21 4.94
N ASN A 134 1.72 5.17 5.18
CA ASN A 134 2.45 6.19 5.93
C ASN A 134 3.30 7.14 5.07
N TRP A 135 3.32 6.92 3.76
CA TRP A 135 4.23 7.65 2.87
C TRP A 135 3.71 9.01 2.43
N VAL A 136 2.44 9.29 2.69
CA VAL A 136 1.82 10.59 2.40
C VAL A 136 1.29 11.19 3.71
N PRO A 137 1.72 12.38 4.10
CA PRO A 137 1.17 13.04 5.26
C PRO A 137 -0.30 13.42 5.01
N PRO A 138 -1.18 13.33 6.04
CA PRO A 138 -2.61 13.57 5.87
C PRO A 138 -2.96 14.91 5.23
N GLU A 139 -2.15 15.93 5.49
CA GLU A 139 -2.34 17.29 4.99
C GLU A 139 -2.14 17.43 3.48
N MET A 140 -1.45 16.44 2.86
CA MET A 140 -1.19 16.39 1.42
C MET A 140 -2.16 15.52 0.65
N VAL A 141 -3.07 14.85 1.34
CA VAL A 141 -4.08 13.99 0.71
C VAL A 141 -5.23 14.86 0.20
N GLU A 142 -5.62 14.63 -1.05
CA GLU A 142 -6.84 15.19 -1.65
C GLU A 142 -8.04 14.31 -1.34
N ARG A 143 -7.90 13.02 -1.58
CA ARG A 143 -8.90 12.00 -1.24
C ARG A 143 -8.25 10.62 -1.14
N ILE A 144 -8.95 9.69 -0.52
CA ILE A 144 -8.57 8.27 -0.51
C ILE A 144 -9.74 7.47 -1.08
N GLU A 145 -9.45 6.65 -2.06
CA GLU A 145 -10.40 5.76 -2.71
C GLU A 145 -10.18 4.35 -2.18
N VAL A 146 -11.20 3.77 -1.54
CA VAL A 146 -11.17 2.38 -1.05
C VAL A 146 -12.06 1.56 -1.97
N ILE A 147 -11.45 0.81 -2.88
CA ILE A 147 -12.10 0.06 -3.94
C ILE A 147 -12.17 -1.41 -3.53
N ARG A 148 -13.35 -1.99 -3.49
CA ARG A 148 -13.60 -3.36 -3.05
C ARG A 148 -14.38 -4.15 -4.10
N GLY A 149 -14.17 -5.47 -4.12
CA GLY A 149 -14.93 -6.37 -4.99
C GLY A 149 -14.47 -6.33 -6.45
N PRO A 150 -15.39 -6.55 -7.40
CA PRO A 150 -15.05 -6.73 -8.82
C PRO A 150 -14.27 -5.57 -9.44
N ALA A 151 -14.54 -4.34 -9.02
CA ALA A 151 -13.82 -3.16 -9.48
C ALA A 151 -12.32 -3.20 -9.20
N ALA A 152 -11.88 -3.93 -8.16
CA ALA A 152 -10.46 -4.07 -7.83
C ALA A 152 -9.70 -4.99 -8.79
N ALA A 153 -10.38 -5.86 -9.54
CA ALA A 153 -9.74 -6.85 -10.41
C ALA A 153 -8.91 -6.23 -11.56
N ARG A 154 -9.29 -5.02 -11.99
CA ARG A 154 -8.55 -4.27 -13.02
C ARG A 154 -7.10 -3.98 -12.60
N TYR A 155 -6.83 -3.84 -11.30
CA TYR A 155 -5.51 -3.49 -10.77
C TYR A 155 -4.56 -4.71 -10.65
N GLY A 156 -5.00 -5.91 -11.05
CA GLY A 156 -4.16 -7.11 -11.17
C GLY A 156 -3.80 -7.76 -9.85
N SER A 157 -2.56 -8.22 -9.76
CA SER A 157 -2.08 -9.00 -8.61
C SER A 157 -2.10 -8.22 -7.30
N GLY A 158 -2.64 -8.85 -6.25
CA GLY A 158 -2.68 -8.28 -4.90
C GLY A 158 -3.92 -7.45 -4.61
N ALA A 159 -4.83 -7.28 -5.57
CA ALA A 159 -6.07 -6.53 -5.41
C ALA A 159 -7.28 -7.43 -5.07
N ALA A 160 -7.08 -8.70 -4.71
CA ALA A 160 -8.17 -9.64 -4.45
C ALA A 160 -9.08 -9.23 -3.30
N GLY A 161 -8.55 -8.63 -2.24
CA GLY A 161 -9.31 -8.02 -1.14
C GLY A 161 -9.84 -6.65 -1.50
N GLY A 162 -9.05 -5.86 -2.19
CA GLY A 162 -9.37 -4.50 -2.60
C GLY A 162 -8.13 -3.65 -2.86
N VAL A 163 -8.40 -2.38 -3.15
CA VAL A 163 -7.39 -1.36 -3.44
C VAL A 163 -7.63 -0.15 -2.55
N VAL A 164 -6.55 0.41 -2.01
CA VAL A 164 -6.54 1.73 -1.36
C VAL A 164 -5.71 2.65 -2.24
N ASN A 165 -6.34 3.63 -2.89
CA ASN A 165 -5.66 4.60 -3.72
C ASN A 165 -5.64 5.96 -3.01
N ILE A 166 -4.46 6.43 -2.65
CA ILE A 166 -4.24 7.71 -1.98
C ILE A 166 -3.93 8.74 -3.06
N ILE A 167 -4.85 9.67 -3.26
CA ILE A 167 -4.69 10.75 -4.25
C ILE A 167 -4.12 11.96 -3.54
N THR A 168 -2.99 12.47 -4.04
CA THR A 168 -2.33 13.65 -3.50
C THR A 168 -2.81 14.93 -4.20
N LYS A 169 -2.69 16.06 -3.49
CA LYS A 169 -2.97 17.38 -4.07
C LYS A 169 -2.08 17.65 -5.28
N ARG A 170 -2.64 18.25 -6.32
CA ARG A 170 -1.92 18.57 -7.55
C ARG A 170 -1.22 19.93 -7.48
N PRO A 171 -0.22 20.20 -8.34
CA PRO A 171 0.29 21.55 -8.56
C PRO A 171 -0.82 22.52 -8.98
N THR A 172 -0.73 23.77 -8.57
CA THR A 172 -1.71 24.85 -8.82
C THR A 172 -1.16 25.89 -9.76
N ASN A 173 -2.04 26.59 -10.48
CA ASN A 173 -1.66 27.70 -11.37
C ASN A 173 -1.40 29.01 -10.62
N ASP A 174 -1.85 29.10 -9.37
CA ASP A 174 -1.58 30.23 -8.49
C ASP A 174 -0.70 29.78 -7.31
N TRP A 175 0.06 30.72 -6.74
CA TRP A 175 0.88 30.43 -5.61
C TRP A 175 0.06 30.17 -4.34
N HIS A 176 0.18 28.97 -3.81
CA HIS A 176 -0.39 28.55 -2.55
C HIS A 176 0.68 27.99 -1.64
N GLY A 177 0.64 28.38 -0.38
CA GLY A 177 1.52 27.82 0.63
C GLY A 177 0.74 27.48 1.88
N SER A 178 1.14 26.42 2.58
CA SER A 178 0.59 26.07 3.88
C SER A 178 1.70 25.65 4.83
N LEU A 179 1.53 26.02 6.09
CA LEU A 179 2.30 25.52 7.23
C LEU A 179 1.31 24.95 8.22
N SER A 180 1.44 23.67 8.57
CA SER A 180 0.57 23.03 9.53
C SER A 180 1.37 22.49 10.70
N LEU A 181 0.87 22.71 11.89
CA LEU A 181 1.38 22.16 13.13
C LEU A 181 0.28 21.33 13.78
N TYR A 182 0.59 20.11 14.14
CA TYR A 182 -0.34 19.20 14.78
C TYR A 182 0.29 18.64 16.05
N THR A 183 -0.48 18.60 17.11
CA THR A 183 -0.11 17.91 18.34
C THR A 183 -1.25 17.07 18.85
N ASN A 184 -0.94 15.91 19.39
CA ASN A 184 -1.86 15.09 20.15
C ASN A 184 -1.19 14.72 21.47
N GLN A 185 -1.81 15.12 22.55
CA GLN A 185 -1.36 14.86 23.92
C GLN A 185 -2.39 13.95 24.57
N PRO A 186 -2.11 12.67 24.77
CA PRO A 186 -2.97 11.75 25.48
C PRO A 186 -3.21 12.20 26.92
N GLU A 187 -4.35 11.83 27.50
CA GLU A 187 -4.67 12.09 28.88
C GLU A 187 -3.74 11.35 29.86
N SER A 188 -3.36 10.12 29.48
CA SER A 188 -2.41 9.32 30.25
C SER A 188 -0.97 9.71 29.93
N SER A 189 -0.20 10.09 30.94
CA SER A 189 1.24 10.36 30.81
C SER A 189 2.09 9.13 30.41
N LYS A 190 1.47 7.96 30.39
CA LYS A 190 2.12 6.71 29.92
C LYS A 190 1.97 6.49 28.42
N GLU A 191 1.06 7.20 27.78
CA GLU A 191 0.89 7.16 26.34
C GLU A 191 1.78 8.19 25.63
N GLY A 192 2.29 7.83 24.45
CA GLY A 192 3.20 8.70 23.71
C GLY A 192 2.50 9.88 23.02
N ASP A 193 3.06 11.05 23.17
CA ASP A 193 2.63 12.29 22.48
C ASP A 193 2.95 12.22 20.98
N THR A 194 2.14 12.93 20.17
CA THR A 194 2.43 13.14 18.75
C THR A 194 2.66 14.62 18.48
N ARG A 195 3.71 14.92 17.71
CA ARG A 195 4.01 16.24 17.17
C ARG A 195 4.33 16.11 15.70
N ARG A 196 3.65 16.90 14.89
CA ARG A 196 3.82 16.88 13.43
C ARG A 196 3.87 18.31 12.92
N GLY A 197 4.87 18.60 12.08
CA GLY A 197 4.98 19.85 11.34
C GLY A 197 5.14 19.52 9.86
N ASN A 198 4.38 20.20 9.03
CA ASN A 198 4.52 20.07 7.59
C ASN A 198 4.36 21.43 6.90
N PHE A 199 4.98 21.53 5.74
CA PHE A 199 4.79 22.65 4.85
C PHE A 199 4.46 22.15 3.45
N SER A 200 3.73 22.94 2.71
CA SER A 200 3.55 22.76 1.27
C SER A 200 3.67 24.10 0.55
N LEU A 201 4.19 24.05 -0.66
CA LEU A 201 4.28 25.16 -1.58
C LEU A 201 3.89 24.67 -2.96
N SER A 202 2.97 25.35 -3.61
CA SER A 202 2.52 25.02 -4.97
C SER A 202 2.31 26.31 -5.74
N GLY A 203 2.63 26.29 -7.03
CA GLY A 203 2.42 27.45 -7.90
C GLY A 203 3.17 27.36 -9.22
N PRO A 204 3.01 28.40 -10.07
CA PRO A 204 3.63 28.46 -11.37
C PRO A 204 5.11 28.84 -11.29
N LEU A 205 5.97 28.11 -11.99
CA LEU A 205 7.38 28.46 -12.19
C LEU A 205 7.59 29.25 -13.49
N ALA A 206 6.77 28.96 -14.53
CA ALA A 206 6.83 29.66 -15.80
C ALA A 206 5.41 29.82 -16.35
N GLY A 207 4.69 30.82 -15.88
CA GLY A 207 3.29 31.04 -16.21
C GLY A 207 2.43 29.82 -15.92
N ASP A 208 1.50 29.49 -16.79
CA ASP A 208 0.69 28.28 -16.73
C ASP A 208 1.34 27.04 -17.39
N THR A 209 2.57 27.23 -17.96
CA THR A 209 3.26 26.16 -18.70
C THR A 209 3.98 25.20 -17.77
N LEU A 210 4.59 25.68 -16.71
CA LEU A 210 5.30 24.87 -15.74
C LEU A 210 4.87 25.23 -14.32
N THR A 211 4.24 24.29 -13.66
CA THR A 211 3.81 24.39 -12.27
C THR A 211 4.58 23.41 -11.38
N MET A 212 4.67 23.71 -10.11
CA MET A 212 5.28 22.80 -9.15
C MET A 212 4.43 22.66 -7.89
N ARG A 213 4.62 21.54 -7.22
CA ARG A 213 4.24 21.31 -5.82
C ARG A 213 5.43 20.73 -5.08
N LEU A 214 5.75 21.32 -3.94
CA LEU A 214 6.76 20.83 -3.01
C LEU A 214 6.11 20.67 -1.64
N TYR A 215 6.34 19.57 -0.95
CA TYR A 215 6.00 19.47 0.46
C TYR A 215 7.11 18.80 1.27
N GLY A 216 7.15 19.12 2.56
CA GLY A 216 7.96 18.44 3.55
C GLY A 216 7.15 18.16 4.81
N ASN A 217 7.49 17.06 5.47
CA ASN A 217 6.83 16.61 6.69
C ASN A 217 7.85 16.11 7.70
N LEU A 218 7.68 16.52 8.95
CA LEU A 218 8.38 15.98 10.10
C LEU A 218 7.34 15.53 11.12
N ASN A 219 7.27 14.22 11.39
CA ASN A 219 6.37 13.66 12.38
C ASN A 219 7.16 12.87 13.42
N ARG A 220 6.81 13.08 14.68
CA ARG A 220 7.28 12.27 15.79
C ARG A 220 6.11 11.91 16.68
N THR A 221 5.92 10.62 16.89
CA THR A 221 5.07 10.07 17.96
C THR A 221 5.98 9.35 18.93
N ASP A 222 5.97 9.73 20.20
CA ASP A 222 6.75 9.05 21.22
C ASP A 222 6.18 7.66 21.49
N ALA A 223 7.00 6.73 21.96
CA ALA A 223 6.54 5.41 22.36
C ALA A 223 5.74 5.49 23.68
N ASP A 224 4.80 4.58 23.84
CA ASP A 224 4.17 4.40 25.15
C ASP A 224 5.23 3.96 26.17
N SER A 225 5.00 4.31 27.43
CA SER A 225 5.89 3.90 28.52
C SER A 225 6.01 2.38 28.57
N TRP A 226 7.23 1.87 28.77
CA TRP A 226 7.52 0.44 28.78
C TRP A 226 6.67 -0.35 29.82
N ASP A 227 6.15 0.33 30.82
CA ASP A 227 5.36 -0.21 31.91
C ASP A 227 3.86 0.11 31.81
N ILE A 228 3.38 0.60 30.67
CA ILE A 228 1.97 1.00 30.48
C ILE A 228 0.99 -0.16 30.76
N ASN A 229 1.36 -1.37 30.39
CA ASN A 229 0.58 -2.59 30.62
C ASN A 229 1.17 -3.42 31.77
N SER A 230 1.64 -2.78 32.83
CA SER A 230 2.14 -3.49 34.00
C SER A 230 1.03 -4.31 34.66
N SER A 231 1.20 -5.63 34.72
CA SER A 231 0.36 -6.51 35.54
C SER A 231 1.08 -6.87 36.86
N ALA A 232 0.34 -7.38 37.82
CA ALA A 232 0.89 -7.85 39.09
C ALA A 232 1.82 -9.07 38.88
N GLY A 233 2.97 -8.86 38.24
CA GLY A 233 3.94 -9.87 37.89
C GLY A 233 5.15 -9.26 37.21
N THR A 234 6.14 -10.08 36.94
CA THR A 234 7.43 -9.62 36.40
C THR A 234 7.47 -9.33 34.89
N LYS A 235 6.34 -9.48 34.18
CA LYS A 235 6.29 -9.39 32.74
C LYS A 235 5.30 -8.31 32.30
N ASN A 236 5.79 -7.30 31.59
CA ASN A 236 4.98 -6.23 31.03
C ASN A 236 4.84 -6.46 29.52
N ALA A 237 3.61 -6.40 29.01
CA ALA A 237 3.38 -6.29 27.58
C ALA A 237 3.71 -4.86 27.13
N ALA A 238 4.39 -4.70 26.02
CA ALA A 238 4.67 -3.39 25.46
C ALA A 238 3.39 -2.68 25.06
N GLY A 239 3.41 -1.38 25.14
CA GLY A 239 2.43 -0.48 24.53
C GLY A 239 2.75 -0.24 23.06
N ARG A 240 2.26 0.87 22.54
CA ARG A 240 2.46 1.30 21.17
C ARG A 240 3.91 1.78 20.97
N GLU A 241 4.55 1.30 19.92
CA GLU A 241 5.81 1.88 19.47
C GLU A 241 5.63 3.32 19.01
N GLY A 242 6.63 4.15 19.26
CA GLY A 242 6.71 5.47 18.69
C GLY A 242 7.18 5.43 17.23
N VAL A 243 7.08 6.59 16.58
CA VAL A 243 7.33 6.74 15.15
C VAL A 243 8.03 8.04 14.86
N THR A 244 9.02 8.00 13.97
CA THR A 244 9.60 9.20 13.35
C THR A 244 9.43 9.10 11.85
N ASN A 245 8.84 10.14 11.21
CA ASN A 245 8.76 10.25 9.77
C ASN A 245 9.39 11.57 9.32
N LYS A 246 10.14 11.52 8.23
CA LYS A 246 10.71 12.68 7.54
C LYS A 246 10.47 12.47 6.06
N ASP A 247 9.72 13.38 5.46
CA ASP A 247 9.30 13.25 4.06
C ASP A 247 9.59 14.55 3.32
N ILE A 248 10.05 14.44 2.10
CA ILE A 248 10.10 15.51 1.12
C ILE A 248 9.68 14.95 -0.23
N ASN A 249 8.78 15.63 -0.91
CA ASN A 249 8.29 15.23 -2.23
C ASN A 249 8.04 16.47 -3.09
N SER A 250 8.33 16.34 -4.37
CA SER A 250 8.09 17.37 -5.36
C SER A 250 7.42 16.77 -6.59
N VAL A 251 6.52 17.53 -7.18
CA VAL A 251 5.95 17.26 -8.51
C VAL A 251 6.14 18.51 -9.35
N PHE A 252 6.67 18.34 -10.55
CA PHE A 252 6.73 19.35 -11.59
C PHE A 252 5.80 18.92 -12.71
N SER A 253 4.87 19.78 -13.06
CA SER A 253 3.89 19.53 -14.12
C SER A 253 4.18 20.49 -15.28
N TRP A 254 4.58 19.94 -16.40
CA TRP A 254 4.88 20.67 -17.62
C TRP A 254 3.77 20.50 -18.65
N LYS A 255 3.01 21.57 -18.88
CA LYS A 255 2.02 21.67 -19.94
C LYS A 255 2.75 21.99 -21.25
N MET A 256 3.15 20.96 -21.98
CA MET A 256 3.84 21.10 -23.27
C MET A 256 2.92 21.74 -24.34
N THR A 257 1.66 21.37 -24.31
CA THR A 257 0.53 21.99 -25.02
C THR A 257 -0.70 21.95 -24.13
N PRO A 258 -1.81 22.64 -24.45
CA PRO A 258 -3.04 22.53 -23.66
C PRO A 258 -3.56 21.08 -23.50
N GLN A 259 -3.19 20.19 -24.43
CA GLN A 259 -3.64 18.80 -24.47
C GLN A 259 -2.58 17.79 -24.02
N GLN A 260 -1.34 18.24 -23.72
CA GLN A 260 -0.21 17.36 -23.41
C GLN A 260 0.49 17.80 -22.13
N ILE A 261 0.43 16.99 -21.12
CA ILE A 261 1.06 17.27 -19.80
C ILE A 261 2.06 16.18 -19.47
N LEU A 262 3.26 16.61 -19.06
CA LEU A 262 4.31 15.75 -18.55
C LEU A 262 4.56 16.09 -17.10
N ASP A 263 4.31 15.10 -16.20
CA ASP A 263 4.54 15.21 -14.78
C ASP A 263 5.85 14.49 -14.42
N PHE A 264 6.71 15.17 -13.69
CA PHE A 264 7.90 14.58 -13.07
C PHE A 264 7.74 14.62 -11.55
N GLU A 265 7.85 13.46 -10.91
CA GLU A 265 7.80 13.31 -9.47
C GLU A 265 9.15 12.85 -8.91
N ALA A 266 9.53 13.40 -7.76
CA ALA A 266 10.67 12.95 -6.99
C ALA A 266 10.36 13.03 -5.49
N GLY A 267 10.58 11.92 -4.78
CA GLY A 267 10.32 11.82 -3.36
C GLY A 267 11.41 11.10 -2.59
N TYR A 268 11.62 11.52 -1.36
CA TYR A 268 12.44 10.85 -0.37
C TYR A 268 11.74 10.84 0.98
N SER A 269 11.64 9.66 1.58
CA SER A 269 11.00 9.46 2.86
C SER A 269 11.84 8.58 3.78
N GLN A 270 11.86 8.91 5.05
CA GLN A 270 12.44 8.11 6.11
C GLN A 270 11.38 7.84 7.16
N GLN A 271 11.21 6.58 7.51
CA GLN A 271 10.38 6.17 8.64
C GLN A 271 11.24 5.40 9.64
N GLY A 272 11.15 5.75 10.92
CA GLY A 272 11.79 5.03 12.02
C GLY A 272 10.78 4.69 13.10
N ASN A 273 11.04 3.65 13.89
CA ASN A 273 10.30 3.38 15.11
C ASN A 273 11.04 3.92 16.34
N ILE A 274 10.30 4.14 17.42
CA ILE A 274 10.82 4.30 18.77
C ILE A 274 10.35 3.07 19.53
N TYR A 275 11.27 2.19 19.91
CA TYR A 275 10.96 0.88 20.45
C TYR A 275 10.31 1.00 21.83
N ALA A 276 9.16 0.35 22.03
CA ALA A 276 8.39 0.36 23.28
C ALA A 276 8.58 -0.92 24.10
N GLY A 277 9.24 -1.93 23.55
CA GLY A 277 9.36 -3.25 24.16
C GLY A 277 8.72 -4.32 23.30
N ASP A 278 8.60 -5.52 23.86
CA ASP A 278 7.99 -6.65 23.17
C ASP A 278 6.52 -6.78 23.57
N THR A 279 5.64 -6.90 22.61
CA THR A 279 4.20 -7.13 22.85
C THR A 279 3.92 -8.52 23.41
N GLN A 280 4.88 -9.44 23.27
CA GLN A 280 4.78 -10.80 23.81
C GLN A 280 5.60 -10.92 25.08
N ASN A 281 4.95 -11.04 26.21
CA ASN A 281 5.61 -11.23 27.51
C ASN A 281 6.65 -12.36 27.54
N SER A 282 6.48 -13.37 26.68
CA SER A 282 7.38 -14.52 26.60
C SER A 282 8.74 -14.19 25.96
N THR A 283 8.85 -13.08 25.26
CA THR A 283 10.06 -12.68 24.53
C THR A 283 10.82 -11.55 25.21
N SER A 284 10.26 -10.92 26.25
CA SER A 284 10.92 -9.85 27.01
C SER A 284 12.19 -10.36 27.73
N ASN A 285 13.26 -9.60 27.58
CA ASN A 285 14.54 -9.85 28.25
C ASN A 285 15.21 -8.51 28.64
N ALA A 286 16.39 -8.58 29.27
CA ALA A 286 17.11 -7.40 29.73
C ALA A 286 17.48 -6.45 28.57
N VAL A 287 17.82 -6.98 27.40
CA VAL A 287 18.16 -6.19 26.21
C VAL A 287 16.94 -5.43 25.70
N THR A 288 15.82 -6.11 25.49
CA THR A 288 14.57 -5.48 25.00
C THR A 288 14.06 -4.44 25.98
N LYS A 289 14.15 -4.70 27.30
CA LYS A 289 13.79 -3.74 28.32
C LYS A 289 14.68 -2.49 28.27
N SER A 290 15.98 -2.66 28.16
CA SER A 290 16.94 -1.53 28.08
C SER A 290 16.71 -0.69 26.81
N LEU A 291 16.44 -1.33 25.67
CA LEU A 291 16.12 -0.65 24.41
C LEU A 291 14.84 0.15 24.53
N ALA A 292 13.79 -0.41 25.14
CA ALA A 292 12.52 0.27 25.36
C ALA A 292 12.66 1.48 26.29
N GLN A 293 13.35 1.31 27.42
CA GLN A 293 13.57 2.40 28.36
C GLN A 293 14.40 3.55 27.79
N SER A 294 15.31 3.26 26.86
CA SER A 294 16.12 4.27 26.18
C SER A 294 15.47 4.86 24.95
N GLY A 295 14.29 4.37 24.54
CA GLY A 295 13.57 4.85 23.35
C GLY A 295 14.40 4.67 22.07
N ARG A 296 15.16 3.58 21.95
CA ARG A 296 16.04 3.36 20.80
C ARG A 296 15.25 2.96 19.57
N GLU A 297 15.75 3.42 18.45
CA GLU A 297 15.27 3.02 17.14
C GLU A 297 15.81 1.62 16.79
N THR A 298 14.92 0.72 16.37
CA THR A 298 15.28 -0.66 16.01
C THR A 298 14.97 -0.98 14.56
N ASN A 299 14.27 -0.09 13.87
CA ASN A 299 13.88 -0.25 12.47
C ASN A 299 13.83 1.11 11.77
N ARG A 300 14.40 1.20 10.56
CA ARG A 300 14.33 2.34 9.66
C ARG A 300 14.02 1.87 8.26
N LEU A 301 13.05 2.53 7.63
CA LEU A 301 12.79 2.40 6.21
C LEU A 301 13.13 3.72 5.52
N TYR A 302 13.91 3.63 4.45
CA TYR A 302 14.20 4.73 3.55
C TYR A 302 13.56 4.42 2.21
N ARG A 303 12.72 5.32 1.72
CA ARG A 303 12.06 5.18 0.41
C ARG A 303 12.47 6.33 -0.49
N GLN A 304 12.88 6.00 -1.70
CA GLN A 304 13.10 6.93 -2.80
C GLN A 304 12.15 6.54 -3.92
N ASN A 305 11.44 7.52 -4.47
CA ASN A 305 10.56 7.31 -5.61
C ASN A 305 10.79 8.41 -6.65
N TYR A 306 10.74 7.98 -7.92
CA TYR A 306 10.80 8.86 -9.07
C TYR A 306 9.74 8.41 -10.06
N GLY A 307 9.04 9.36 -10.64
CA GLY A 307 7.99 9.12 -11.62
C GLY A 307 8.08 10.08 -12.79
N LEU A 308 7.76 9.59 -13.97
CA LEU A 308 7.55 10.39 -15.17
C LEU A 308 6.25 9.93 -15.78
N THR A 309 5.25 10.81 -15.87
CA THR A 309 3.93 10.49 -16.39
C THR A 309 3.53 11.48 -17.47
N HIS A 310 3.22 10.97 -18.64
CA HIS A 310 2.64 11.74 -19.73
C HIS A 310 1.13 11.48 -19.80
N ASN A 311 0.34 12.55 -19.82
CA ASN A 311 -1.08 12.53 -20.07
C ASN A 311 -1.37 13.30 -21.36
N GLY A 312 -2.11 12.69 -22.28
CA GLY A 312 -2.41 13.29 -23.59
C GLY A 312 -3.86 13.18 -23.99
N ILE A 313 -4.41 14.27 -24.54
CA ILE A 313 -5.68 14.30 -25.27
C ILE A 313 -5.36 14.41 -26.76
N TRP A 314 -5.94 13.53 -27.54
CA TRP A 314 -5.71 13.40 -28.97
C TRP A 314 -7.06 13.43 -29.70
N ASP A 315 -7.05 13.67 -31.01
CA ASP A 315 -8.29 13.62 -31.81
C ASP A 315 -8.97 12.24 -31.76
N TRP A 316 -8.19 11.17 -31.51
CA TRP A 316 -8.69 9.80 -31.44
C TRP A 316 -9.04 9.32 -30.02
N GLY A 317 -8.75 10.11 -28.97
CA GLY A 317 -9.02 9.73 -27.59
C GLY A 317 -7.98 10.27 -26.60
N GLN A 318 -7.74 9.53 -25.54
CA GLN A 318 -6.83 9.92 -24.46
C GLN A 318 -5.77 8.87 -24.24
N SER A 319 -4.59 9.28 -23.76
CA SER A 319 -3.51 8.37 -23.37
C SER A 319 -2.85 8.77 -22.07
N ARG A 320 -2.38 7.77 -21.34
CA ARG A 320 -1.49 7.92 -20.18
C ARG A 320 -0.32 6.96 -20.33
N LEU A 321 0.90 7.47 -20.16
CA LEU A 321 2.14 6.67 -20.16
C LEU A 321 2.95 7.03 -18.94
N GLY A 322 3.37 6.03 -18.16
CA GLY A 322 4.12 6.23 -16.92
C GLY A 322 5.36 5.35 -16.84
N PHE A 323 6.42 5.93 -16.26
CA PHE A 323 7.66 5.25 -15.87
C PHE A 323 7.95 5.57 -14.42
N TYR A 324 8.12 4.54 -13.59
CA TYR A 324 8.28 4.71 -12.16
C TYR A 324 9.44 3.85 -11.64
N TYR A 325 10.15 4.43 -10.69
CA TYR A 325 11.22 3.77 -9.96
C TYR A 325 10.99 3.97 -8.47
N GLU A 326 11.05 2.88 -7.70
CA GLU A 326 11.00 2.92 -6.25
C GLU A 326 12.14 2.09 -5.68
N LYS A 327 12.82 2.64 -4.67
CA LYS A 327 13.82 1.92 -3.89
C LYS A 327 13.51 2.06 -2.41
N THR A 328 13.44 0.93 -1.72
CA THR A 328 13.26 0.87 -0.27
C THR A 328 14.44 0.15 0.37
N ASP A 329 15.16 0.85 1.25
CA ASP A 329 16.14 0.26 2.15
C ASP A 329 15.50 0.09 3.54
N ASN A 330 15.37 -1.15 3.99
CA ASN A 330 14.85 -1.51 5.30
C ASN A 330 15.99 -1.95 6.20
N THR A 331 16.43 -1.07 7.08
CA THR A 331 17.50 -1.32 8.04
C THR A 331 16.90 -1.70 9.40
N ARG A 332 17.12 -2.93 9.82
CA ARG A 332 16.54 -3.51 11.03
C ARG A 332 17.61 -4.04 11.95
N MET A 333 17.41 -3.88 13.27
CA MET A 333 18.20 -4.56 14.26
C MET A 333 17.96 -6.07 14.16
N ASN A 334 19.03 -6.86 14.16
CA ASN A 334 18.95 -8.29 13.97
C ASN A 334 18.08 -8.95 15.03
N GLU A 335 17.32 -9.92 14.59
CA GLU A 335 16.39 -10.67 15.41
C GLU A 335 16.58 -12.18 15.21
N GLY A 336 16.22 -12.93 16.23
CA GLY A 336 16.24 -14.38 16.17
C GLY A 336 15.32 -14.88 15.07
N LEU A 337 15.77 -15.92 14.40
CA LEU A 337 14.99 -16.60 13.36
C LEU A 337 14.08 -17.65 13.99
N SER A 338 13.16 -18.15 13.16
CA SER A 338 12.21 -19.17 13.52
C SER A 338 12.87 -20.37 14.22
N GLY A 339 12.28 -20.81 15.30
CA GLY A 339 12.74 -21.97 16.07
C GLY A 339 13.60 -21.67 17.31
N GLY A 340 14.04 -20.46 17.53
CA GLY A 340 14.94 -20.13 18.67
C GLY A 340 14.67 -18.78 19.35
N GLY A 341 13.65 -18.06 18.99
CA GLY A 341 13.39 -16.71 19.51
C GLY A 341 13.09 -15.74 18.37
N GLU A 342 12.29 -16.20 17.41
CA GLU A 342 11.86 -15.39 16.28
C GLU A 342 11.27 -14.05 16.73
N GLY A 343 11.70 -12.98 16.09
CA GLY A 343 11.31 -11.62 16.43
C GLY A 343 11.99 -11.05 17.67
N ARG A 344 12.78 -11.83 18.41
CA ARG A 344 13.55 -11.33 19.56
C ARG A 344 14.82 -10.66 19.08
N ILE A 345 15.07 -9.42 19.50
CA ILE A 345 16.33 -8.72 19.21
C ILE A 345 17.50 -9.49 19.79
N THR A 346 18.55 -9.69 18.99
CA THR A 346 19.76 -10.39 19.40
C THR A 346 20.61 -9.52 20.34
N ASN A 347 21.43 -10.16 21.16
CA ASN A 347 22.23 -9.45 22.17
C ASN A 347 23.32 -8.55 21.56
N ASP A 348 23.75 -8.83 20.36
CA ASP A 348 24.75 -8.04 19.62
C ASP A 348 24.22 -6.68 19.12
N GLN A 349 22.89 -6.52 19.07
CA GLN A 349 22.21 -5.29 18.64
C GLN A 349 22.71 -4.72 17.30
N THR A 350 23.18 -5.61 16.42
CA THR A 350 23.64 -5.21 15.08
C THR A 350 22.47 -4.97 14.13
N PHE A 351 22.71 -4.21 13.07
CA PHE A 351 21.73 -3.89 12.05
C PHE A 351 22.07 -4.56 10.73
N THR A 352 21.04 -4.98 10.02
CA THR A 352 21.12 -5.47 8.63
C THR A 352 20.15 -4.68 7.76
N THR A 353 20.57 -4.43 6.51
CA THR A 353 19.75 -3.70 5.55
C THR A 353 19.29 -4.64 4.45
N ASN A 354 17.99 -4.73 4.27
CA ASN A 354 17.35 -5.35 3.13
C ASN A 354 16.99 -4.26 2.12
N ARG A 355 17.15 -4.56 0.83
CA ARG A 355 16.87 -3.62 -0.25
C ARG A 355 15.85 -4.20 -1.21
N LEU A 356 14.80 -3.43 -1.47
CA LEU A 356 13.85 -3.69 -2.54
C LEU A 356 13.95 -2.57 -3.57
N THR A 357 14.05 -2.94 -4.84
CA THR A 357 14.02 -1.99 -5.96
C THR A 357 12.91 -2.42 -6.91
N SER A 358 12.05 -1.47 -7.27
CA SER A 358 10.92 -1.70 -8.16
C SER A 358 11.01 -0.78 -9.36
N TYR A 359 10.88 -1.36 -10.54
CA TYR A 359 10.76 -0.66 -11.82
C TYR A 359 9.37 -0.93 -12.38
N ARG A 360 8.72 0.09 -12.89
CA ARG A 360 7.37 -0.03 -13.41
C ARG A 360 7.18 0.85 -14.64
N THR A 361 6.54 0.30 -15.63
CA THR A 361 6.07 1.01 -16.82
C THR A 361 4.61 0.68 -17.02
N SER A 362 3.80 1.67 -17.29
CA SER A 362 2.39 1.48 -17.64
C SER A 362 2.00 2.39 -18.78
N GLY A 363 1.14 1.89 -19.67
CA GLY A 363 0.54 2.67 -20.74
C GLY A 363 -0.93 2.31 -20.88
N GLU A 364 -1.78 3.30 -21.06
CA GLU A 364 -3.21 3.15 -21.25
C GLU A 364 -3.69 4.12 -22.33
N VAL A 365 -4.59 3.66 -23.18
CA VAL A 365 -5.30 4.47 -24.16
C VAL A 365 -6.80 4.26 -23.99
N ASN A 366 -7.56 5.36 -24.10
CA ASN A 366 -9.00 5.39 -24.02
C ASN A 366 -9.54 5.97 -25.33
N VAL A 367 -10.25 5.16 -26.10
CA VAL A 367 -10.73 5.50 -27.43
C VAL A 367 -12.25 5.50 -27.45
N PRO A 368 -12.92 6.65 -27.61
CA PRO A 368 -14.35 6.67 -27.85
C PRO A 368 -14.66 6.04 -29.22
N VAL A 369 -15.60 5.11 -29.24
CA VAL A 369 -16.00 4.38 -30.43
C VAL A 369 -17.52 4.40 -30.53
N ILE A 370 -18.03 4.73 -31.71
CA ILE A 370 -19.46 4.63 -32.01
C ILE A 370 -19.61 3.51 -33.04
N TRP A 371 -20.13 2.37 -32.59
CA TRP A 371 -20.41 1.23 -33.48
C TRP A 371 -21.90 0.92 -33.48
N LEU A 372 -22.39 0.11 -32.51
CA LEU A 372 -23.83 -0.11 -32.29
C LEU A 372 -24.35 0.81 -31.19
N PHE A 373 -23.48 1.15 -30.26
CA PHE A 373 -23.74 1.99 -29.09
C PHE A 373 -22.60 2.97 -28.90
N GLU A 374 -22.81 3.99 -28.08
CA GLU A 374 -21.72 4.80 -27.55
C GLU A 374 -20.90 3.93 -26.62
N GLN A 375 -19.58 3.90 -26.81
CA GLN A 375 -18.67 3.11 -26.00
C GLN A 375 -17.30 3.75 -25.94
N THR A 376 -16.57 3.44 -24.88
CA THR A 376 -15.17 3.84 -24.74
C THR A 376 -14.32 2.60 -24.49
N LEU A 377 -13.51 2.27 -25.47
CA LEU A 377 -12.56 1.17 -25.38
C LEU A 377 -11.30 1.63 -24.66
N THR A 378 -10.95 0.93 -23.59
CA THR A 378 -9.71 1.11 -22.84
C THR A 378 -8.78 -0.07 -23.11
N VAL A 379 -7.58 0.23 -23.56
CA VAL A 379 -6.51 -0.79 -23.73
C VAL A 379 -5.28 -0.34 -22.96
N GLY A 380 -4.73 -1.23 -22.15
CA GLY A 380 -3.54 -0.91 -21.38
C GLY A 380 -2.52 -2.04 -21.32
N ALA A 381 -1.27 -1.67 -21.07
CA ALA A 381 -0.15 -2.56 -20.88
C ALA A 381 0.65 -2.12 -19.65
N GLU A 382 1.17 -3.09 -18.91
CA GLU A 382 2.01 -2.86 -17.74
C GLU A 382 3.20 -3.80 -17.75
N TRP A 383 4.32 -3.30 -17.27
CA TRP A 383 5.49 -4.10 -16.97
C TRP A 383 6.04 -3.68 -15.61
N ASN A 384 6.31 -4.67 -14.77
CA ASN A 384 6.84 -4.47 -13.42
C ASN A 384 8.00 -5.42 -13.20
N ARG A 385 9.05 -4.93 -12.56
CA ARG A 385 10.18 -5.74 -12.10
C ARG A 385 10.54 -5.34 -10.69
N ASP A 386 10.49 -6.31 -9.79
CA ASP A 386 10.88 -6.17 -8.39
C ASP A 386 12.17 -6.97 -8.14
N GLU A 387 13.15 -6.34 -7.50
CA GLU A 387 14.43 -6.93 -7.11
C GLU A 387 14.62 -6.81 -5.61
N LEU A 388 14.72 -7.95 -4.91
CA LEU A 388 14.98 -8.03 -3.48
C LEU A 388 16.41 -8.47 -3.22
N ASN A 389 17.08 -7.81 -2.29
CA ASN A 389 18.31 -8.27 -1.66
C ASN A 389 18.09 -8.29 -0.14
N ASP A 390 17.94 -9.50 0.42
CA ASP A 390 17.74 -9.73 1.87
C ASP A 390 18.81 -10.67 2.41
N PRO A 391 20.00 -10.16 2.78
CA PRO A 391 21.07 -10.99 3.31
C PRO A 391 20.73 -11.59 4.68
N SER A 392 19.77 -11.03 5.41
CA SER A 392 19.40 -11.50 6.74
C SER A 392 18.50 -12.73 6.73
N SER A 393 17.69 -12.92 5.68
CA SER A 393 16.66 -13.96 5.64
C SER A 393 16.87 -14.99 4.54
N THR A 394 17.42 -14.60 3.40
CA THR A 394 17.50 -15.48 2.22
C THR A 394 18.86 -16.10 1.99
N SER A 395 19.92 -15.58 2.59
CA SER A 395 21.28 -16.15 2.49
C SER A 395 21.67 -17.07 3.66
N LEU A 396 20.71 -17.47 4.48
CA LEU A 396 20.93 -18.30 5.66
C LEU A 396 21.46 -19.69 5.27
N THR A 397 22.43 -20.17 6.03
CA THR A 397 22.93 -21.53 5.92
C THR A 397 22.21 -22.47 6.90
N VAL A 398 22.25 -23.77 6.64
CA VAL A 398 21.71 -24.77 7.57
C VAL A 398 22.41 -24.71 8.94
N LYS A 399 23.68 -24.30 8.97
CA LYS A 399 24.46 -24.06 10.20
C LYS A 399 23.84 -22.97 11.08
N ASP A 400 23.29 -21.93 10.46
CA ASP A 400 22.69 -20.80 11.16
C ASP A 400 21.32 -21.16 11.75
N SER A 401 20.68 -22.22 11.26
CA SER A 401 19.35 -22.64 11.68
C SER A 401 19.35 -23.67 12.83
N ASN A 402 20.48 -24.25 13.18
CA ASN A 402 20.60 -25.26 14.23
C ASN A 402 19.68 -26.50 14.08
N ILE A 403 19.30 -26.83 12.83
CA ILE A 403 18.42 -27.96 12.55
C ILE A 403 19.27 -29.19 12.21
N ALA A 404 19.28 -30.15 13.12
CA ALA A 404 19.89 -31.47 12.88
C ALA A 404 19.09 -32.19 11.74
N GLY A 405 19.82 -32.77 10.79
CA GLY A 405 19.25 -33.65 9.77
C GLY A 405 18.94 -33.04 8.42
N ILE A 406 19.09 -31.75 8.19
CA ILE A 406 19.05 -31.17 6.86
C ILE A 406 20.47 -31.13 6.27
N SER A 407 20.83 -32.18 5.54
CA SER A 407 22.02 -32.17 4.69
C SER A 407 21.64 -31.53 3.36
N GLY A 408 22.27 -30.46 2.99
CA GLY A 408 22.01 -29.87 1.69
C GLY A 408 23.00 -28.79 1.31
N SER A 409 23.14 -28.56 0.05
CA SER A 409 23.95 -27.56 -0.60
C SER A 409 23.61 -26.10 -0.25
N ALA A 410 23.34 -25.84 1.03
CA ALA A 410 22.95 -24.55 1.56
C ALA A 410 24.09 -23.52 1.57
N ALA A 411 25.30 -23.93 1.19
CA ALA A 411 26.50 -23.10 1.26
C ALA A 411 26.50 -21.88 0.32
N ASN A 412 25.65 -21.86 -0.71
CA ASN A 412 25.67 -20.83 -1.76
C ASN A 412 24.29 -20.25 -2.05
N ARG A 413 23.47 -19.98 -1.05
CA ARG A 413 22.17 -19.35 -1.25
C ARG A 413 22.33 -17.87 -1.56
N SER A 414 21.64 -17.43 -2.60
CA SER A 414 21.63 -16.01 -2.98
C SER A 414 20.75 -15.20 -2.05
N SER A 415 21.25 -14.05 -1.59
CA SER A 415 20.42 -13.03 -0.93
C SER A 415 19.52 -12.27 -1.91
N LYS A 416 19.75 -12.46 -3.21
CA LYS A 416 19.06 -11.71 -4.27
C LYS A 416 18.00 -12.57 -4.92
N ASN A 417 16.82 -11.98 -5.09
CA ASN A 417 15.71 -12.55 -5.86
C ASN A 417 15.06 -11.48 -6.72
N LYS A 418 14.45 -11.85 -7.83
CA LYS A 418 13.73 -10.93 -8.71
C LYS A 418 12.45 -11.58 -9.21
N SER A 419 11.48 -10.76 -9.57
CA SER A 419 10.23 -11.17 -10.20
C SER A 419 9.82 -10.14 -11.24
N GLU A 420 9.32 -10.60 -12.36
CA GLU A 420 8.81 -9.75 -13.44
C GLU A 420 7.36 -10.12 -13.76
N ILE A 421 6.53 -9.10 -13.96
CA ILE A 421 5.13 -9.25 -14.36
C ILE A 421 4.90 -8.34 -15.56
N SER A 422 4.41 -8.92 -16.65
CA SER A 422 3.92 -8.20 -17.82
C SER A 422 2.42 -8.42 -17.92
N ALA A 423 1.67 -7.37 -18.18
CA ALA A 423 0.22 -7.46 -18.28
C ALA A 423 -0.31 -6.69 -19.49
N LEU A 424 -1.39 -7.22 -20.04
CA LEU A 424 -2.22 -6.55 -21.03
C LEU A 424 -3.67 -6.59 -20.53
N TYR A 425 -4.39 -5.50 -20.67
CA TYR A 425 -5.81 -5.48 -20.32
C TYR A 425 -6.62 -4.68 -21.34
N VAL A 426 -7.89 -5.07 -21.43
CA VAL A 426 -8.88 -4.40 -22.23
C VAL A 426 -10.18 -4.30 -21.43
N GLU A 427 -10.80 -3.14 -21.45
CA GLU A 427 -12.13 -2.90 -20.91
C GLU A 427 -12.93 -2.08 -21.93
N ASP A 428 -14.23 -2.31 -21.98
CA ASP A 428 -15.11 -1.55 -22.83
C ASP A 428 -16.29 -1.01 -22.00
N ASN A 429 -16.42 0.30 -21.92
CA ASN A 429 -17.57 0.92 -21.27
C ASN A 429 -18.65 1.16 -22.35
N ILE A 430 -19.59 0.23 -22.43
CA ILE A 430 -20.68 0.25 -23.41
C ILE A 430 -21.90 0.91 -22.77
N GLU A 431 -22.45 1.92 -23.42
CA GLU A 431 -23.68 2.60 -23.02
C GLU A 431 -24.79 2.32 -24.03
N PRO A 432 -25.53 1.18 -23.93
CA PRO A 432 -26.56 0.83 -24.90
C PRO A 432 -27.78 1.72 -24.83
N MET A 433 -28.02 2.41 -23.73
CA MET A 433 -29.01 3.44 -23.53
C MET A 433 -28.61 4.33 -22.36
N ALA A 434 -29.09 5.53 -22.31
CA ALA A 434 -28.79 6.50 -21.25
C ALA A 434 -29.00 5.90 -19.86
N GLY A 435 -28.00 6.03 -18.99
CA GLY A 435 -28.02 5.50 -17.63
C GLY A 435 -27.77 3.98 -17.51
N THR A 436 -27.42 3.29 -18.61
CA THR A 436 -27.04 1.88 -18.60
C THR A 436 -25.59 1.74 -19.02
N ASN A 437 -24.76 1.19 -18.14
CA ASN A 437 -23.37 0.89 -18.45
C ASN A 437 -23.11 -0.61 -18.31
N ILE A 438 -22.50 -1.21 -19.34
CA ILE A 438 -22.05 -2.60 -19.35
C ILE A 438 -20.55 -2.57 -19.60
N ILE A 439 -19.76 -3.08 -18.64
CA ILE A 439 -18.30 -3.00 -18.68
C ILE A 439 -17.71 -4.41 -18.63
N PRO A 440 -17.59 -5.11 -19.78
CA PRO A 440 -16.74 -6.28 -19.88
C PRO A 440 -15.26 -5.87 -19.80
N GLY A 441 -14.47 -6.71 -19.12
CA GLY A 441 -13.04 -6.53 -19.02
C GLY A 441 -12.28 -7.86 -19.06
N LEU A 442 -11.09 -7.83 -19.59
CA LEU A 442 -10.18 -8.97 -19.59
C LEU A 442 -8.76 -8.47 -19.33
N ARG A 443 -8.11 -9.10 -18.36
CA ARG A 443 -6.71 -8.87 -18.08
C ARG A 443 -5.93 -10.18 -18.22
N PHE A 444 -4.81 -10.12 -18.91
CA PHE A 444 -3.82 -11.19 -19.03
C PHE A 444 -2.55 -10.75 -18.33
N ASP A 445 -2.04 -11.58 -17.40
CA ASP A 445 -0.78 -11.37 -16.70
C ASP A 445 0.18 -12.53 -17.01
N TYR A 446 1.40 -12.21 -17.35
CA TYR A 446 2.50 -13.16 -17.48
C TYR A 446 3.51 -12.90 -16.36
N LEU A 447 3.78 -13.91 -15.56
CA LEU A 447 4.67 -13.86 -14.41
C LEU A 447 5.90 -14.74 -14.69
N SER A 448 7.11 -14.17 -14.57
CA SER A 448 8.36 -14.89 -14.85
C SER A 448 8.51 -16.20 -14.06
N GLU A 449 8.00 -16.21 -12.81
CA GLU A 449 8.20 -17.32 -11.87
C GLU A 449 7.02 -18.29 -11.79
N SER A 450 5.83 -17.94 -12.28
CA SER A 450 4.63 -18.74 -12.07
C SER A 450 3.72 -18.90 -13.29
N GLY A 451 4.13 -18.37 -14.44
CA GLY A 451 3.41 -18.50 -15.71
C GLY A 451 2.30 -17.46 -15.89
N SER A 452 1.24 -17.82 -16.58
CA SER A 452 0.21 -16.88 -17.00
C SER A 452 -1.09 -16.97 -16.20
N ASN A 453 -1.82 -15.86 -16.11
CA ASN A 453 -3.13 -15.77 -15.52
C ASN A 453 -4.07 -14.92 -16.38
N PHE A 454 -5.36 -15.31 -16.45
CA PHE A 454 -6.43 -14.55 -17.07
C PHE A 454 -7.44 -14.11 -16.02
N SER A 455 -7.81 -12.85 -16.02
CA SER A 455 -8.75 -12.24 -15.07
C SER A 455 -9.88 -11.56 -15.84
N PRO A 456 -10.97 -12.30 -16.18
CA PRO A 456 -12.16 -11.70 -16.77
C PRO A 456 -12.96 -10.95 -15.70
N SER A 457 -13.66 -9.91 -16.14
CA SER A 457 -14.60 -9.13 -15.31
C SER A 457 -15.80 -8.70 -16.14
N LEU A 458 -16.94 -8.53 -15.46
CA LEU A 458 -18.14 -7.93 -16.03
C LEU A 458 -18.79 -7.08 -14.94
N ASN A 459 -18.97 -5.80 -15.24
CA ASN A 459 -19.65 -4.88 -14.34
C ASN A 459 -20.84 -4.28 -15.07
N LEU A 460 -21.92 -4.04 -14.32
CA LEU A 460 -23.18 -3.49 -14.79
C LEU A 460 -23.60 -2.34 -13.90
N SER A 461 -24.14 -1.29 -14.51
CA SER A 461 -24.79 -0.20 -13.81
C SER A 461 -26.04 0.22 -14.58
N GLN A 462 -27.18 0.30 -13.89
CA GLN A 462 -28.47 0.65 -14.47
C GLN A 462 -29.15 1.69 -13.60
N GLU A 463 -29.49 2.82 -14.17
CA GLU A 463 -30.36 3.81 -13.55
C GLU A 463 -31.82 3.45 -13.77
N LEU A 464 -32.60 3.41 -12.71
CA LEU A 464 -34.03 3.12 -12.70
C LEU A 464 -34.78 4.35 -12.18
N GLY A 465 -35.07 5.28 -13.10
CA GLY A 465 -35.60 6.59 -12.74
C GLY A 465 -34.56 7.46 -12.02
N GLU A 466 -35.02 8.54 -11.38
CA GLU A 466 -34.16 9.55 -10.76
C GLU A 466 -33.52 9.11 -9.41
N TYR A 467 -34.10 8.08 -8.75
CA TYR A 467 -33.76 7.77 -7.37
C TYR A 467 -33.08 6.41 -7.14
N VAL A 468 -33.10 5.53 -8.13
CA VAL A 468 -32.60 4.18 -7.96
C VAL A 468 -31.54 3.87 -9.03
N LYS A 469 -30.36 3.46 -8.58
CA LYS A 469 -29.30 2.94 -9.44
C LYS A 469 -28.92 1.54 -8.99
N VAL A 470 -29.11 0.56 -9.85
CA VAL A 470 -28.74 -0.86 -9.61
C VAL A 470 -27.37 -1.11 -10.20
N LYS A 471 -26.48 -1.74 -9.43
CA LYS A 471 -25.14 -2.06 -9.86
C LYS A 471 -24.80 -3.50 -9.48
N ALA A 472 -24.14 -4.21 -10.37
CA ALA A 472 -23.69 -5.58 -10.15
C ALA A 472 -22.32 -5.80 -10.82
N GLY A 473 -21.55 -6.77 -10.32
CA GLY A 473 -20.29 -7.11 -10.96
C GLY A 473 -19.79 -8.48 -10.53
N ILE A 474 -19.03 -9.10 -11.42
CA ILE A 474 -18.34 -10.35 -11.22
C ILE A 474 -16.94 -10.25 -11.81
N ALA A 475 -15.94 -10.73 -11.10
CA ALA A 475 -14.57 -10.74 -11.59
C ALA A 475 -13.76 -11.88 -10.99
N ARG A 476 -12.72 -12.27 -11.71
CA ARG A 476 -11.69 -13.17 -11.22
C ARG A 476 -10.50 -12.35 -10.76
N ALA A 477 -10.13 -12.51 -9.48
CA ALA A 477 -8.91 -11.92 -8.92
C ALA A 477 -7.84 -12.99 -8.69
N PHE A 478 -6.57 -12.60 -8.66
CA PHE A 478 -5.45 -13.48 -8.37
C PHE A 478 -4.39 -12.78 -7.50
N LYS A 479 -3.51 -13.59 -6.94
CA LYS A 479 -2.31 -13.13 -6.24
C LYS A 479 -1.09 -13.84 -6.81
N ALA A 480 -0.13 -13.07 -7.29
CA ALA A 480 1.19 -13.56 -7.67
C ALA A 480 1.97 -13.99 -6.41
N PRO A 481 2.82 -15.02 -6.50
CA PRO A 481 3.79 -15.30 -5.46
C PRO A 481 4.67 -14.08 -5.21
N ASN A 482 5.00 -13.82 -3.95
CA ASN A 482 5.93 -12.74 -3.62
C ASN A 482 7.38 -13.22 -3.66
N LEU A 483 8.32 -12.28 -3.59
CA LEU A 483 9.75 -12.55 -3.70
C LEU A 483 10.30 -13.51 -2.65
N TYR A 484 9.70 -13.59 -1.46
CA TYR A 484 10.09 -14.59 -0.45
C TYR A 484 9.58 -15.99 -0.78
N GLN A 485 8.39 -16.10 -1.36
CA GLN A 485 7.81 -17.39 -1.77
C GLN A 485 8.52 -18.01 -2.98
N THR A 486 9.13 -17.19 -3.82
CA THR A 486 9.89 -17.63 -5.00
C THR A 486 11.39 -17.74 -4.74
N SER A 487 11.87 -17.32 -3.57
CA SER A 487 13.29 -17.36 -3.22
C SER A 487 13.72 -18.76 -2.78
N GLU A 488 14.61 -19.38 -3.51
CA GLU A 488 15.25 -20.64 -3.11
C GLU A 488 16.09 -20.49 -1.82
N GLY A 489 16.55 -19.26 -1.55
CA GLY A 489 17.32 -18.92 -0.37
C GLY A 489 16.50 -18.78 0.92
N TYR A 490 15.20 -18.54 0.80
CA TYR A 490 14.34 -18.32 1.96
C TYR A 490 13.89 -19.62 2.61
N LEU A 491 14.30 -19.81 3.86
CA LEU A 491 13.92 -20.96 4.66
C LEU A 491 13.03 -20.49 5.81
N LEU A 492 11.78 -20.91 5.79
CA LEU A 492 10.85 -20.74 6.90
C LEU A 492 10.87 -22.01 7.74
N TYR A 493 11.44 -21.92 8.91
CA TYR A 493 11.42 -23.01 9.89
C TYR A 493 10.33 -22.75 10.93
N SER A 494 9.53 -23.77 11.21
CA SER A 494 8.64 -23.75 12.37
C SER A 494 8.97 -24.97 13.24
N LYS A 495 9.33 -24.76 14.50
CA LYS A 495 9.47 -25.84 15.47
C LYS A 495 8.13 -26.38 15.96
N GLY A 496 7.01 -25.78 15.53
CA GLY A 496 5.73 -25.99 16.15
C GLY A 496 5.76 -25.51 17.62
N ASN A 497 4.83 -25.95 18.42
CA ASN A 497 4.85 -25.66 19.87
C ASN A 497 5.88 -26.52 20.64
N GLY A 498 6.76 -27.21 19.94
CA GLY A 498 7.73 -28.15 20.50
C GLY A 498 7.10 -29.48 20.91
N CYS A 499 7.82 -30.57 20.75
CA CYS A 499 7.45 -31.79 21.47
C CYS A 499 7.58 -31.52 22.98
N PRO A 500 6.62 -31.97 23.82
CA PRO A 500 6.81 -31.97 25.24
C PRO A 500 8.14 -32.62 25.56
N LYS A 501 8.92 -32.03 26.49
CA LYS A 501 10.25 -32.49 26.83
C LYS A 501 10.31 -33.92 27.31
N ASP A 502 9.16 -34.51 27.60
CA ASP A 502 9.01 -35.84 28.24
C ASP A 502 8.66 -36.98 27.26
N ILE A 503 8.64 -36.68 25.95
CA ILE A 503 8.53 -37.76 24.96
C ILE A 503 9.92 -38.15 24.51
N THR A 504 10.54 -39.03 25.25
CA THR A 504 11.70 -39.80 24.78
C THR A 504 11.19 -40.86 23.82
N SER A 505 11.58 -40.74 22.55
CA SER A 505 11.38 -41.76 21.51
C SER A 505 12.15 -43.02 21.82
#